data_d57cee6226230351d04e9a24665cf156
#
_entry.id   d57cee6226230351d04e9a24665cf156
#
_cell.length_a   1.000
_cell.length_b   1.000
_cell.length_c   1.000
_cell.angle_alpha   90.00
_cell.angle_beta   90.00
_cell.angle_gamma   90.00
#
_symmetry.space_group_name_H-M   'P 1'
#
loop_
_entity.id
_entity.type
_entity.pdbx_description
1 polymer ?
#
loop_
_entity_poly.entity_id
_entity_poly.type
_entity_poly.pdbx_seq_one_letter_code
_entity_poly.pdbx_strand_id
1 'polypeptide(L)'
;MRSFVRHQLWPAVALLLAITVITGFIYPLAVTAVGQVVFPNQAAGSFVAGTDGRAIGSSLIGQAFSDPKYLWGRPSAAGADGYDANASGGSNLGPTSQALIDRISAEVDRLRTANGDAPIPVDLVTTSASGLDPDISPAAADYQAARVAAARGIALDLVRQAIARHTDGALLGFIGQPRVHVLAVNLDLDGLVR
;
A
#
# COMPACT_ATOMS: atom_id res chain seq x y z
N MET A 1 -58.16 -8.68 -4.88
CA MET A 1 -56.73 -9.03 -4.94
C MET A 1 -55.98 -8.35 -6.09
N ARG A 2 -56.40 -8.44 -7.34
CA ARG A 2 -55.68 -7.82 -8.50
C ARG A 2 -55.54 -6.30 -8.40
N SER A 3 -56.54 -5.56 -7.92
CA SER A 3 -56.49 -4.11 -7.75
C SER A 3 -55.52 -3.69 -6.64
N PHE A 4 -55.51 -4.40 -5.52
CA PHE A 4 -54.59 -4.16 -4.41
C PHE A 4 -53.13 -4.33 -4.82
N VAL A 5 -52.82 -5.42 -5.51
CA VAL A 5 -51.45 -5.68 -6.03
C VAL A 5 -51.00 -4.57 -6.99
N ARG A 6 -51.86 -4.14 -7.89
CA ARG A 6 -51.56 -3.06 -8.85
C ARG A 6 -51.33 -1.70 -8.15
N HIS A 7 -52.08 -1.40 -7.11
CA HIS A 7 -51.92 -0.17 -6.32
C HIS A 7 -50.63 -0.16 -5.49
N GLN A 8 -50.10 -1.32 -5.11
CA GLN A 8 -48.84 -1.43 -4.38
C GLN A 8 -47.63 -1.56 -5.33
N LEU A 9 -47.75 -2.28 -6.43
CA LEU A 9 -46.63 -2.52 -7.36
C LEU A 9 -46.16 -1.24 -8.04
N TRP A 10 -47.07 -0.38 -8.47
CA TRP A 10 -46.72 0.86 -9.17
C TRP A 10 -45.84 1.80 -8.29
N PRO A 11 -46.26 2.16 -7.08
CA PRO A 11 -45.41 2.95 -6.18
C PRO A 11 -44.09 2.27 -5.84
N ALA A 12 -44.08 0.95 -5.65
CA ALA A 12 -42.88 0.19 -5.34
C ALA A 12 -41.85 0.26 -6.50
N VAL A 13 -42.34 0.06 -7.74
CA VAL A 13 -41.50 0.16 -8.94
C VAL A 13 -41.02 1.59 -9.15
N ALA A 14 -41.89 2.57 -9.00
CA ALA A 14 -41.56 3.98 -9.14
C ALA A 14 -40.50 4.40 -8.11
N LEU A 15 -40.66 3.99 -6.85
CA LEU A 15 -39.70 4.27 -5.79
C LEU A 15 -38.35 3.56 -6.04
N LEU A 16 -38.37 2.28 -6.45
CA LEU A 16 -37.19 1.54 -6.82
C LEU A 16 -36.40 2.25 -7.92
N LEU A 17 -37.10 2.65 -9.00
CA LEU A 17 -36.48 3.37 -10.12
C LEU A 17 -35.93 4.73 -9.69
N ALA A 18 -36.70 5.50 -8.90
CA ALA A 18 -36.25 6.78 -8.39
C ALA A 18 -34.98 6.65 -7.53
N ILE A 19 -34.97 5.71 -6.59
CA ILE A 19 -33.80 5.45 -5.75
C ILE A 19 -32.64 4.96 -6.63
N THR A 20 -32.88 4.06 -7.58
CA THR A 20 -31.82 3.57 -8.50
C THR A 20 -31.20 4.72 -9.29
N VAL A 21 -32.02 5.65 -9.80
CA VAL A 21 -31.52 6.83 -10.53
C VAL A 21 -30.70 7.73 -9.60
N ILE A 22 -31.19 8.00 -8.40
CA ILE A 22 -30.50 8.87 -7.45
C ILE A 22 -29.17 8.23 -6.99
N THR A 23 -29.20 6.97 -6.54
CA THR A 23 -28.05 6.32 -5.94
C THR A 23 -27.09 5.67 -6.96
N GLY A 24 -27.60 5.25 -8.11
CA GLY A 24 -26.85 4.59 -9.17
C GLY A 24 -26.27 5.55 -10.22
N PHE A 25 -26.83 6.75 -10.38
CA PHE A 25 -26.37 7.70 -11.39
C PHE A 25 -26.07 9.07 -10.80
N ILE A 26 -27.05 9.75 -10.21
CA ILE A 26 -26.89 11.16 -9.79
C ILE A 26 -25.80 11.26 -8.71
N TYR A 27 -25.89 10.48 -7.65
CA TYR A 27 -24.95 10.53 -6.55
C TYR A 27 -23.52 10.13 -6.97
N PRO A 28 -23.26 8.99 -7.64
CA PRO A 28 -21.91 8.62 -8.08
C PRO A 28 -21.29 9.63 -9.04
N LEU A 29 -22.06 10.16 -10.00
CA LEU A 29 -21.56 11.16 -10.93
C LEU A 29 -21.24 12.49 -10.23
N ALA A 30 -22.08 12.94 -9.31
CA ALA A 30 -21.81 14.15 -8.54
C ALA A 30 -20.54 14.01 -7.66
N VAL A 31 -20.41 12.89 -6.95
CA VAL A 31 -19.19 12.62 -6.12
C VAL A 31 -17.95 12.51 -6.99
N THR A 32 -18.04 11.84 -8.13
CA THR A 32 -16.93 11.73 -9.08
C THR A 32 -16.50 13.09 -9.61
N ALA A 33 -17.46 13.93 -10.01
CA ALA A 33 -17.18 15.28 -10.50
C ALA A 33 -16.48 16.14 -9.42
N VAL A 34 -17.01 16.12 -8.19
CA VAL A 34 -16.37 16.81 -7.06
C VAL A 34 -14.97 16.26 -6.80
N GLY A 35 -14.81 14.93 -6.78
CA GLY A 35 -13.52 14.27 -6.57
C GLY A 35 -12.49 14.68 -7.62
N GLN A 36 -12.86 14.71 -8.89
CA GLN A 36 -11.96 15.10 -9.98
C GLN A 36 -11.56 16.58 -9.95
N VAL A 37 -12.44 17.46 -9.46
CA VAL A 37 -12.13 18.89 -9.36
C VAL A 37 -11.31 19.22 -8.11
N VAL A 38 -11.66 18.64 -6.96
CA VAL A 38 -11.06 18.98 -5.67
C VAL A 38 -9.81 18.12 -5.38
N PHE A 39 -9.81 16.86 -5.82
CA PHE A 39 -8.75 15.87 -5.56
C PHE A 39 -8.33 15.12 -6.84
N PRO A 40 -7.85 15.82 -7.89
CA PRO A 40 -7.59 15.20 -9.19
C PRO A 40 -6.59 14.05 -9.13
N ASN A 41 -5.51 14.17 -8.36
CA ASN A 41 -4.51 13.13 -8.24
C ASN A 41 -5.06 11.86 -7.55
N GLN A 42 -5.80 12.03 -6.45
CA GLN A 42 -6.41 10.93 -5.72
C GLN A 42 -7.50 10.24 -6.54
N ALA A 43 -8.33 11.04 -7.23
CA ALA A 43 -9.36 10.52 -8.12
C ALA A 43 -8.78 9.76 -9.33
N ALA A 44 -7.57 10.10 -9.75
CA ALA A 44 -6.84 9.39 -10.80
C ALA A 44 -6.07 8.16 -10.28
N GLY A 45 -6.07 7.84 -8.97
CA GLY A 45 -5.41 6.67 -8.39
C GLY A 45 -4.03 6.95 -7.80
N SER A 46 -3.68 8.22 -7.53
CA SER A 46 -2.43 8.65 -6.89
C SER A 46 -1.18 8.06 -7.56
N PHE A 47 -1.17 8.03 -8.90
CA PHE A 47 -0.04 7.52 -9.66
C PHE A 47 1.21 8.38 -9.48
N VAL A 48 2.33 7.69 -9.32
CA VAL A 48 3.66 8.29 -9.33
C VAL A 48 4.24 8.13 -10.73
N ALA A 49 4.58 9.25 -11.37
CA ALA A 49 5.17 9.25 -12.70
C ALA A 49 6.70 9.37 -12.61
N GLY A 50 7.40 8.66 -13.47
CA GLY A 50 8.83 8.83 -13.66
C GLY A 50 9.18 10.11 -14.43
N THR A 51 10.47 10.37 -14.58
CA THR A 51 10.98 11.51 -15.34
C THR A 51 10.60 11.47 -16.83
N ASP A 52 10.24 10.29 -17.35
CA ASP A 52 9.74 10.06 -18.71
C ASP A 52 8.21 10.23 -18.82
N GLY A 53 7.51 10.59 -17.73
CA GLY A 53 6.07 10.77 -17.67
C GLY A 53 5.27 9.46 -17.61
N ARG A 54 5.93 8.30 -17.58
CA ARG A 54 5.25 7.02 -17.41
C ARG A 54 4.91 6.76 -15.96
N ALA A 55 3.75 6.16 -15.71
CA ALA A 55 3.39 5.71 -14.37
C ALA A 55 4.32 4.57 -13.92
N ILE A 56 5.03 4.79 -12.81
CA ILE A 56 5.90 3.79 -12.16
C ILE A 56 5.08 2.94 -11.19
N GLY A 57 4.09 3.54 -10.54
CA GLY A 57 3.23 2.89 -9.56
C GLY A 57 2.23 3.85 -8.95
N SER A 58 1.53 3.40 -7.92
CA SER A 58 0.66 4.25 -7.10
C SER A 58 1.27 4.44 -5.72
N SER A 59 1.15 5.64 -5.17
CA SER A 59 1.56 5.90 -3.78
C SER A 59 0.72 5.17 -2.73
N LEU A 60 -0.41 4.59 -3.15
CA LEU A 60 -1.34 3.87 -2.26
C LEU A 60 -1.11 2.36 -2.24
N ILE A 61 -0.28 1.82 -3.15
CA ILE A 61 -0.11 0.38 -3.33
C ILE A 61 1.37 0.04 -3.30
N GLY A 62 1.73 -0.89 -2.42
CA GLY A 62 3.08 -1.43 -2.33
C GLY A 62 3.48 -2.22 -3.58
N GLN A 63 4.78 -2.36 -3.76
CA GLN A 63 5.40 -3.08 -4.87
C GLN A 63 6.49 -4.01 -4.35
N ALA A 64 6.72 -5.11 -5.08
CA ALA A 64 7.81 -6.02 -4.78
C ALA A 64 9.16 -5.42 -5.20
N PHE A 65 10.05 -5.24 -4.24
CA PHE A 65 11.45 -4.90 -4.46
C PHE A 65 12.33 -6.04 -3.95
N SER A 66 13.25 -6.54 -4.78
CA SER A 66 14.16 -7.64 -4.45
C SER A 66 15.64 -7.27 -4.59
N ASP A 67 15.96 -6.24 -5.38
CA ASP A 67 17.36 -5.80 -5.56
C ASP A 67 17.91 -5.21 -4.24
N PRO A 68 19.13 -5.55 -3.83
CA PRO A 68 19.77 -5.04 -2.61
C PRO A 68 19.89 -3.52 -2.51
N LYS A 69 19.87 -2.80 -3.63
CA LYS A 69 19.93 -1.33 -3.66
C LYS A 69 18.62 -0.63 -3.25
N TYR A 70 17.53 -1.38 -3.09
CA TYR A 70 16.21 -0.85 -2.71
C TYR A 70 15.83 -1.20 -1.27
N LEU A 71 15.04 -0.36 -0.64
CA LEU A 71 14.25 -0.78 0.52
C LEU A 71 13.22 -1.82 0.08
N TRP A 72 13.11 -2.87 0.86
CA TRP A 72 12.10 -3.90 0.68
C TRP A 72 10.88 -3.59 1.55
N GLY A 73 9.70 -3.81 0.99
CA GLY A 73 8.43 -3.69 1.69
C GLY A 73 8.15 -4.88 2.60
N ARG A 74 6.95 -4.92 3.15
CA ARG A 74 6.42 -6.03 3.95
C ARG A 74 6.23 -7.28 3.06
N PRO A 75 6.26 -8.50 3.61
CA PRO A 75 5.82 -9.66 2.87
C PRO A 75 4.36 -9.51 2.40
N SER A 76 4.08 -9.86 1.16
CA SER A 76 2.74 -9.79 0.58
C SER A 76 2.11 -11.17 0.46
N ALA A 77 0.81 -11.26 0.72
CA ALA A 77 -0.02 -12.43 0.45
C ALA A 77 -1.10 -12.12 -0.60
N ALA A 78 -1.01 -11.00 -1.29
CA ALA A 78 -1.91 -10.60 -2.36
C ALA A 78 -1.51 -11.28 -3.67
N GLY A 79 -2.30 -12.26 -4.11
CA GLY A 79 -2.00 -13.07 -5.29
C GLY A 79 -0.89 -14.10 -5.08
N ALA A 80 -0.58 -14.86 -6.13
CA ALA A 80 0.41 -15.94 -6.08
C ALA A 80 1.84 -15.44 -5.93
N ASP A 81 2.18 -14.33 -6.60
CA ASP A 81 3.51 -13.74 -6.62
C ASP A 81 3.67 -12.56 -5.65
N GLY A 82 2.62 -12.25 -4.88
CA GLY A 82 2.55 -11.08 -4.02
C GLY A 82 2.25 -9.77 -4.76
N TYR A 83 1.73 -8.79 -4.03
CA TYR A 83 1.44 -7.44 -4.53
C TYR A 83 0.50 -7.36 -5.74
N ASP A 84 -0.34 -8.38 -5.96
CA ASP A 84 -1.38 -8.32 -6.98
C ASP A 84 -2.54 -7.42 -6.51
N ALA A 85 -2.67 -6.25 -7.14
CA ALA A 85 -3.71 -5.29 -6.82
C ALA A 85 -5.14 -5.81 -7.08
N ASN A 86 -5.31 -6.85 -7.91
CA ASN A 86 -6.60 -7.48 -8.17
C ASN A 86 -6.96 -8.55 -7.12
N ALA A 87 -6.00 -8.94 -6.27
CA ALA A 87 -6.17 -10.01 -5.29
C ALA A 87 -5.78 -9.57 -3.88
N SER A 88 -6.14 -8.32 -3.49
CA SER A 88 -5.87 -7.79 -2.15
C SER A 88 -6.37 -8.73 -1.06
N GLY A 89 -5.48 -9.11 -0.15
CA GLY A 89 -5.81 -10.01 0.96
C GLY A 89 -4.61 -10.28 1.86
N GLY A 90 -4.89 -10.61 3.12
CA GLY A 90 -3.89 -11.09 4.08
C GLY A 90 -3.71 -12.60 3.98
N SER A 91 -2.67 -13.12 4.62
CA SER A 91 -2.41 -14.57 4.64
C SER A 91 -3.48 -15.38 5.37
N ASN A 92 -4.20 -14.76 6.29
CA ASN A 92 -5.23 -15.37 7.14
C ASN A 92 -4.77 -16.64 7.90
N LEU A 93 -3.45 -16.81 8.08
CA LEU A 93 -2.86 -17.92 8.80
C LEU A 93 -2.98 -17.71 10.31
N GLY A 94 -3.45 -18.72 11.02
CA GLY A 94 -3.54 -18.68 12.48
C GLY A 94 -2.17 -18.79 13.15
N PRO A 95 -2.04 -18.39 14.43
CA PRO A 95 -0.76 -18.36 15.15
C PRO A 95 -0.13 -19.75 15.34
N THR A 96 -0.90 -20.82 15.23
CA THR A 96 -0.45 -22.22 15.33
C THR A 96 -0.20 -22.87 13.97
N SER A 97 -0.33 -22.12 12.88
CA SER A 97 -0.16 -22.65 11.53
C SER A 97 1.32 -22.89 11.23
N GLN A 98 1.68 -24.11 10.84
CA GLN A 98 3.03 -24.44 10.40
C GLN A 98 3.45 -23.60 9.21
N ALA A 99 2.57 -23.35 8.25
CA ALA A 99 2.84 -22.51 7.09
C ALA A 99 3.20 -21.05 7.46
N LEU A 100 2.64 -20.51 8.57
CA LEU A 100 3.04 -19.22 9.10
C LEU A 100 4.45 -19.25 9.66
N ILE A 101 4.78 -20.28 10.43
CA ILE A 101 6.09 -20.45 11.04
C ILE A 101 7.16 -20.60 9.96
N ASP A 102 6.92 -21.46 8.98
CA ASP A 102 7.86 -21.72 7.88
C ASP A 102 8.12 -20.44 7.05
N ARG A 103 7.06 -19.68 6.73
CA ARG A 103 7.19 -18.41 6.01
C ARG A 103 7.99 -17.37 6.80
N ILE A 104 7.68 -17.21 8.10
CA ILE A 104 8.43 -16.26 8.94
C ILE A 104 9.89 -16.68 9.04
N SER A 105 10.18 -17.97 9.21
CA SER A 105 11.55 -18.48 9.30
C SER A 105 12.33 -18.19 8.01
N ALA A 106 11.73 -18.48 6.85
CA ALA A 106 12.36 -18.21 5.55
C ALA A 106 12.64 -16.70 5.36
N GLU A 107 11.71 -15.83 5.79
CA GLU A 107 11.89 -14.38 5.70
C GLU A 107 12.96 -13.86 6.66
N VAL A 108 13.03 -14.41 7.88
CA VAL A 108 14.11 -14.12 8.86
C VAL A 108 15.46 -14.47 8.27
N ASP A 109 15.60 -15.65 7.68
CA ASP A 109 16.88 -16.12 7.09
C ASP A 109 17.29 -15.22 5.91
N ARG A 110 16.35 -14.84 5.05
CA ARG A 110 16.56 -13.91 3.95
C ARG A 110 17.06 -12.54 4.44
N LEU A 111 16.38 -12.00 5.45
CA LEU A 111 16.70 -10.68 6.00
C LEU A 111 18.04 -10.67 6.72
N ARG A 112 18.38 -11.71 7.50
CA ARG A 112 19.69 -11.85 8.16
C ARG A 112 20.82 -11.97 7.17
N THR A 113 20.64 -12.78 6.14
CA THR A 113 21.62 -12.91 5.05
C THR A 113 21.92 -11.58 4.39
N ALA A 114 20.90 -10.74 4.21
CA ALA A 114 21.05 -9.47 3.52
C ALA A 114 21.51 -8.30 4.42
N ASN A 115 21.08 -8.27 5.69
CA ASN A 115 21.28 -7.10 6.56
C ASN A 115 22.06 -7.41 7.87
N GLY A 116 22.45 -8.67 8.11
CA GLY A 116 23.15 -9.09 9.33
C GLY A 116 22.20 -9.46 10.48
N ASP A 117 22.78 -9.75 11.65
CA ASP A 117 22.11 -10.36 12.80
C ASP A 117 21.40 -9.37 13.74
N ALA A 118 21.26 -8.11 13.35
CA ALA A 118 20.51 -7.15 14.15
C ALA A 118 19.04 -7.60 14.34
N PRO A 119 18.36 -7.18 15.42
CA PRO A 119 16.94 -7.50 15.63
C PRO A 119 16.10 -7.05 14.46
N ILE A 120 15.32 -7.99 13.89
CA ILE A 120 14.49 -7.74 12.73
C ILE A 120 13.17 -7.10 13.18
N PRO A 121 12.78 -5.93 12.65
CA PRO A 121 11.47 -5.35 12.89
C PRO A 121 10.34 -6.27 12.40
N VAL A 122 9.27 -6.37 13.20
CA VAL A 122 8.19 -7.35 13.00
C VAL A 122 7.44 -7.17 11.68
N ASP A 123 7.34 -5.96 11.19
CA ASP A 123 6.66 -5.63 9.92
C ASP A 123 7.40 -6.17 8.69
N LEU A 124 8.71 -6.42 8.78
CA LEU A 124 9.47 -7.06 7.71
C LEU A 124 9.26 -8.59 7.62
N VAL A 125 8.65 -9.21 8.62
CA VAL A 125 8.37 -10.66 8.62
C VAL A 125 6.88 -10.99 8.65
N THR A 126 6.02 -9.98 8.74
CA THR A 126 4.56 -10.14 8.80
C THR A 126 3.87 -9.48 7.61
N THR A 127 2.90 -10.18 7.01
CA THR A 127 2.06 -9.60 5.96
C THR A 127 1.12 -8.54 6.53
N SER A 128 0.79 -7.55 5.71
CA SER A 128 -0.32 -6.65 6.01
C SER A 128 -1.67 -7.34 5.76
N ALA A 129 -2.76 -6.76 6.27
CA ALA A 129 -4.11 -7.26 6.04
C ALA A 129 -4.53 -7.18 4.56
N SER A 130 -4.05 -6.16 3.85
CA SER A 130 -4.31 -5.98 2.42
C SER A 130 -3.35 -6.76 1.52
N GLY A 131 -2.15 -7.09 2.01
CA GLY A 131 -1.03 -7.57 1.19
C GLY A 131 -0.45 -6.51 0.24
N LEU A 132 -0.95 -5.27 0.28
CA LEU A 132 -0.60 -4.17 -0.63
C LEU A 132 -0.10 -2.93 0.10
N ASP A 133 0.28 -3.06 1.37
CA ASP A 133 0.77 -1.95 2.19
C ASP A 133 2.04 -1.33 1.57
N PRO A 134 2.02 -0.04 1.19
CA PRO A 134 3.18 0.63 0.62
C PRO A 134 4.22 1.05 1.66
N ASP A 135 3.88 0.94 2.94
CA ASP A 135 4.64 1.52 4.03
C ASP A 135 5.31 0.46 4.91
N ILE A 136 6.42 0.85 5.53
CA ILE A 136 7.11 0.11 6.58
C ILE A 136 7.38 1.03 7.77
N SER A 137 7.70 0.46 8.93
CA SER A 137 8.08 1.24 10.10
C SER A 137 9.43 1.96 9.90
N PRO A 138 9.70 3.09 10.57
CA PRO A 138 11.02 3.72 10.57
C PRO A 138 12.13 2.78 11.02
N ALA A 139 11.85 1.87 11.96
CA ALA A 139 12.79 0.85 12.41
C ALA A 139 13.12 -0.14 11.28
N ALA A 140 12.12 -0.55 10.49
CA ALA A 140 12.30 -1.43 9.34
C ALA A 140 13.10 -0.77 8.22
N ALA A 141 12.92 0.53 8.01
CA ALA A 141 13.71 1.29 7.04
C ALA A 141 15.17 1.45 7.48
N ASP A 142 15.43 1.82 8.75
CA ASP A 142 16.79 1.97 9.28
C ASP A 142 17.55 0.63 9.33
N TYR A 143 16.86 -0.48 9.66
CA TYR A 143 17.44 -1.84 9.61
C TYR A 143 18.02 -2.18 8.24
N GLN A 144 17.43 -1.70 7.16
CA GLN A 144 17.85 -1.95 5.79
C GLN A 144 18.84 -0.90 5.24
N ALA A 145 18.98 0.25 5.91
CA ALA A 145 19.68 1.41 5.37
C ALA A 145 21.15 1.13 5.05
N ALA A 146 21.86 0.37 5.89
CA ALA A 146 23.26 0.03 5.68
C ALA A 146 23.47 -0.83 4.42
N ARG A 147 22.61 -1.81 4.18
CA ARG A 147 22.62 -2.65 2.96
C ARG A 147 22.40 -1.80 1.71
N VAL A 148 21.38 -0.93 1.75
CA VAL A 148 21.06 -0.04 0.61
C VAL A 148 22.22 0.90 0.31
N ALA A 149 22.84 1.50 1.33
CA ALA A 149 24.00 2.37 1.19
C ALA A 149 25.18 1.64 0.54
N ALA A 150 25.50 0.44 1.04
CA ALA A 150 26.58 -0.39 0.50
C ALA A 150 26.31 -0.81 -0.95
N ALA A 151 25.09 -1.26 -1.27
CA ALA A 151 24.73 -1.69 -2.61
C ALA A 151 24.74 -0.54 -3.64
N ARG A 152 24.48 0.69 -3.20
CA ARG A 152 24.52 1.90 -4.04
C ARG A 152 25.90 2.58 -4.06
N GLY A 153 26.81 2.22 -3.18
CA GLY A 153 28.11 2.90 -3.03
C GLY A 153 27.99 4.35 -2.54
N ILE A 154 26.99 4.67 -1.74
CA ILE A 154 26.73 6.01 -1.18
C ILE A 154 26.85 6.01 0.35
N ALA A 155 26.99 7.19 0.95
CA ALA A 155 27.07 7.32 2.39
C ALA A 155 25.72 6.92 3.06
N LEU A 156 25.80 6.21 4.19
CA LEU A 156 24.64 5.79 4.98
C LEU A 156 23.71 6.96 5.33
N ASP A 157 24.30 8.12 5.65
CA ASP A 157 23.54 9.31 6.01
C ASP A 157 22.66 9.83 4.88
N LEU A 158 23.05 9.63 3.60
CA LEU A 158 22.21 10.00 2.46
C LEU A 158 20.97 9.11 2.37
N VAL A 159 21.13 7.82 2.66
CA VAL A 159 19.98 6.89 2.72
C VAL A 159 19.03 7.27 3.87
N ARG A 160 19.59 7.55 5.06
CA ARG A 160 18.79 8.00 6.22
C ARG A 160 18.07 9.31 5.97
N GLN A 161 18.69 10.26 5.26
CA GLN A 161 18.04 11.50 4.86
C GLN A 161 16.88 11.24 3.87
N ALA A 162 17.04 10.33 2.91
CA ALA A 162 15.96 9.94 2.02
C ALA A 162 14.79 9.30 2.80
N ILE A 163 15.09 8.39 3.74
CA ILE A 163 14.09 7.79 4.63
C ILE A 163 13.36 8.89 5.43
N ALA A 164 14.08 9.84 6.03
CA ALA A 164 13.47 10.90 6.83
C ALA A 164 12.55 11.82 6.00
N ARG A 165 12.92 12.14 4.75
CA ARG A 165 12.08 12.94 3.85
C ARG A 165 10.74 12.28 3.51
N HIS A 166 10.72 10.95 3.47
CA HIS A 166 9.54 10.15 3.10
C HIS A 166 8.96 9.38 4.29
N THR A 167 9.16 9.94 5.50
CA THR A 167 8.56 9.46 6.73
C THR A 167 7.40 10.35 7.14
N ASP A 168 6.20 9.80 7.13
CA ASP A 168 5.01 10.45 7.69
C ASP A 168 4.94 10.19 9.20
N GLY A 169 4.77 11.25 9.98
CA GLY A 169 4.49 11.15 11.41
C GLY A 169 3.05 10.74 11.73
N ALA A 170 2.77 10.49 13.01
CA ALA A 170 1.41 10.30 13.46
C ALA A 170 0.57 11.56 13.23
N LEU A 171 -0.66 11.40 12.74
CA LEU A 171 -1.59 12.52 12.53
C LEU A 171 -1.86 13.23 13.87
N LEU A 172 -1.75 14.56 13.87
CA LEU A 172 -1.84 15.39 15.10
C LEU A 172 -0.83 14.99 16.19
N GLY A 173 0.20 14.19 15.86
CA GLY A 173 1.24 13.74 16.79
C GLY A 173 0.88 12.52 17.64
N PHE A 174 -0.37 12.03 17.60
CA PHE A 174 -0.84 10.91 18.43
C PHE A 174 -1.78 9.91 17.73
N ILE A 175 -2.29 10.21 16.55
CA ILE A 175 -3.18 9.30 15.82
C ILE A 175 -2.37 8.50 14.81
N GLY A 176 -2.30 7.19 14.97
CA GLY A 176 -1.54 6.28 14.13
C GLY A 176 -0.08 6.16 14.57
N GLN A 177 0.75 5.61 13.70
CA GLN A 177 2.18 5.41 13.91
C GLN A 177 2.98 6.05 12.78
N PRO A 178 4.24 6.46 13.00
CA PRO A 178 5.12 6.89 11.94
C PRO A 178 5.34 5.77 10.93
N ARG A 179 5.34 6.13 9.64
CA ARG A 179 5.50 5.18 8.53
C ARG A 179 6.42 5.75 7.46
N VAL A 180 7.14 4.88 6.79
CA VAL A 180 8.07 5.22 5.69
C VAL A 180 7.51 4.66 4.39
N HIS A 181 7.35 5.52 3.40
CA HIS A 181 6.82 5.14 2.09
C HIS A 181 7.93 4.53 1.22
N VAL A 182 7.91 3.20 1.06
CA VAL A 182 8.99 2.44 0.40
C VAL A 182 9.26 2.91 -1.03
N LEU A 183 8.22 3.03 -1.85
CA LEU A 183 8.36 3.46 -3.25
C LEU A 183 8.98 4.85 -3.34
N ALA A 184 8.52 5.80 -2.51
CA ALA A 184 9.01 7.17 -2.54
C ALA A 184 10.51 7.26 -2.19
N VAL A 185 10.96 6.53 -1.15
CA VAL A 185 12.39 6.45 -0.79
C VAL A 185 13.20 5.84 -1.94
N ASN A 186 12.74 4.74 -2.52
CA ASN A 186 13.47 4.08 -3.60
C ASN A 186 13.61 4.96 -4.84
N LEU A 187 12.55 5.70 -5.21
CA LEU A 187 12.58 6.65 -6.33
C LEU A 187 13.45 7.87 -6.05
N ASP A 188 13.45 8.38 -4.82
CA ASP A 188 14.33 9.48 -4.41
C ASP A 188 15.81 9.06 -4.50
N LEU A 189 16.15 7.86 -4.03
CA LEU A 189 17.50 7.31 -4.17
C LEU A 189 17.91 7.02 -5.61
N ASP A 190 16.97 6.82 -6.52
CA ASP A 190 17.23 6.71 -7.97
C ASP A 190 17.30 8.07 -8.66
N GLY A 191 17.04 9.17 -7.95
CA GLY A 191 17.00 10.53 -8.53
C GLY A 191 15.79 10.76 -9.45
N LEU A 192 14.73 9.96 -9.32
CA LEU A 192 13.53 10.02 -10.16
C LEU A 192 12.43 10.92 -9.57
N VAL A 193 12.57 11.34 -8.32
CA VAL A 193 11.68 12.30 -7.63
C VAL A 193 12.52 13.50 -7.19
N ARG A 194 11.99 14.70 -7.38
CA ARG A 194 12.59 15.96 -6.91
C ARG A 194 11.79 16.53 -5.75
#